data_f4f5c9b7a2c25b1fcf4dec10881bc48a
#
_entry.id   f4f5c9b7a2c25b1fcf4dec10881bc48a
#
_cell.length_a   1.000
_cell.length_b   1.000
_cell.length_c   1.000
_cell.angle_alpha   90.00
_cell.angle_beta   90.00
_cell.angle_gamma   90.00
#
_symmetry.space_group_name_H-M   'P 1'
#
loop_
_entity.id
_entity.type
_entity.pdbx_description
1 polymer ?
#
loop_
_entity_poly.entity_id
_entity_poly.type
_entity_poly.pdbx_seq_one_letter_code
_entity_poly.pdbx_strand_id
1 'polypeptide(L)'
;MFPRPLRALLLLLVLCFGACATTSGTPEAAGPGAPPLPAGEEPMPVAPSADEVLQARVERLMAGLSVEDKVGQLMMVGFGGTEVDESVEALVRGRRVGGVCLFKRNIATGEQVARLNDGLRRLLADGIPPFLALDQEGGNVVRVRDGVVVLPGNMALGATRSAELAYAAGLAQGEDLKRLGFNMNLAPVLDVNLNPRNPVIGIRSYGDSVPLVSELGRAFVRGQQDAGLVTVAKHFPGHGSTDADSHTALPVMRESREEVLAQMEPFRAVIQDGLDGLMTAHVAVPGLTGDDMPATVHPQVLDGLLRQRLGFDGLVLTDELEMDAIAQRYGVGRAAVMAVGAGADMVLVPWRAEKKTEVYEALMGAAWSGELPPARLDGAVRRILTAKLRRGLFEPQPRLEERLATPPSPENAEVAHRIARAAVTLLRTDGKHFPLSPGTRLGLITPERSLGEAILERVPGAQVLDVPAWPTHARRAILRQQARRLALASDVVVVGMINSRQLELVTMAAATGRPVLVVSMGLPYLAEQADEARAVLAIYSYQPAATEAAAAALFGEIGTPGRLPVGLSRLAFGHGLDSPVPRRTAAAPAAPAATPLQ
;
A
#
# COMPACT_ATOMS: atom_id res chain seq x y z
N MET A 1 -5.72 35.90 -43.86
CA MET A 1 -4.50 36.48 -44.46
C MET A 1 -3.35 35.49 -44.20
N PHE A 2 -2.95 34.78 -45.26
CA PHE A 2 -1.87 33.79 -45.35
C PHE A 2 -0.48 34.51 -45.38
N PRO A 3 0.73 33.81 -45.31
CA PRO A 3 1.00 32.39 -45.54
C PRO A 3 2.07 31.71 -44.59
N ARG A 4 2.11 30.39 -44.75
CA ARG A 4 3.22 29.49 -44.39
C ARG A 4 4.51 29.75 -45.20
N PRO A 5 5.67 29.13 -44.80
CA PRO A 5 6.10 27.98 -45.61
C PRO A 5 6.64 26.75 -44.86
N LEU A 6 6.41 25.61 -45.51
CA LEU A 6 7.04 24.30 -45.42
C LEU A 6 8.59 24.36 -45.43
N ARG A 7 9.23 23.42 -44.69
CA ARG A 7 10.51 22.80 -45.11
C ARG A 7 10.49 21.30 -44.87
N ALA A 8 10.59 20.58 -45.95
CA ALA A 8 10.82 19.15 -46.05
C ALA A 8 12.28 18.80 -45.67
N LEU A 9 12.48 17.65 -45.05
CA LEU A 9 13.82 17.04 -44.95
C LEU A 9 13.77 15.61 -45.51
N LEU A 10 14.65 15.39 -46.48
CA LEU A 10 14.85 14.22 -47.30
C LEU A 10 15.33 12.99 -46.50
N LEU A 11 14.75 11.83 -46.81
CA LEU A 11 15.33 10.51 -46.54
C LEU A 11 16.42 10.21 -47.59
N LEU A 12 17.60 9.84 -47.16
CA LEU A 12 18.65 9.27 -48.03
C LEU A 12 18.67 7.73 -47.81
N LEU A 13 18.21 7.01 -48.84
CA LEU A 13 18.40 5.55 -48.98
C LEU A 13 19.72 5.33 -49.75
N VAL A 14 20.68 4.63 -49.17
CA VAL A 14 21.89 4.16 -49.88
C VAL A 14 21.66 2.70 -50.25
N LEU A 15 21.47 2.48 -51.56
CA LEU A 15 21.50 1.16 -52.21
C LEU A 15 22.93 0.92 -52.71
N CYS A 16 23.63 -0.10 -52.19
CA CYS A 16 24.86 -0.61 -52.80
C CYS A 16 24.51 -1.76 -53.76
N PHE A 17 24.62 -1.48 -55.07
CA PHE A 17 24.73 -2.50 -56.12
C PHE A 17 26.20 -2.88 -56.32
N GLY A 18 26.54 -4.15 -56.06
CA GLY A 18 27.82 -4.72 -56.43
C GLY A 18 27.74 -5.38 -57.79
N ALA A 19 28.51 -4.90 -58.73
CA ALA A 19 28.62 -5.42 -60.08
C ALA A 19 29.52 -6.68 -60.13
N CYS A 20 29.01 -7.73 -60.76
CA CYS A 20 29.82 -8.90 -61.18
C CYS A 20 30.71 -8.55 -62.38
N ALA A 21 32.01 -8.72 -62.19
CA ALA A 21 32.97 -8.78 -63.33
C ALA A 21 33.42 -10.24 -63.49
N THR A 22 33.17 -10.78 -64.69
CA THR A 22 33.64 -12.11 -65.13
C THR A 22 35.05 -11.95 -65.71
N THR A 23 36.04 -12.64 -65.13
CA THR A 23 37.34 -12.87 -65.78
C THR A 23 37.56 -14.37 -65.94
N SER A 24 37.73 -14.81 -67.17
CA SER A 24 38.13 -16.15 -67.60
C SER A 24 39.62 -16.37 -67.31
N GLY A 25 39.93 -17.38 -66.46
CA GLY A 25 41.28 -17.86 -66.17
C GLY A 25 41.35 -19.38 -66.24
N THR A 26 42.29 -19.91 -66.94
CA THR A 26 42.65 -21.28 -67.30
C THR A 26 42.91 -22.16 -66.04
N PRO A 27 42.72 -23.49 -66.11
CA PRO A 27 42.83 -24.38 -64.94
C PRO A 27 44.31 -24.70 -64.63
N GLU A 28 44.70 -24.48 -63.40
CA GLU A 28 46.00 -24.90 -62.85
C GLU A 28 45.79 -26.09 -61.91
N ALA A 29 46.80 -26.96 -61.90
CA ALA A 29 46.78 -28.35 -61.44
C ALA A 29 46.40 -28.57 -59.95
N ALA A 30 45.75 -29.70 -59.68
CA ALA A 30 45.36 -30.21 -58.37
C ALA A 30 46.57 -30.47 -57.47
N GLY A 31 46.62 -29.76 -56.34
CA GLY A 31 47.44 -30.08 -55.15
C GLY A 31 46.74 -31.06 -54.23
N PRO A 32 47.45 -31.76 -53.32
CA PRO A 32 46.91 -32.85 -52.50
C PRO A 32 45.83 -32.32 -51.50
N GLY A 33 44.74 -33.10 -51.41
CA GLY A 33 43.53 -32.76 -50.70
C GLY A 33 43.72 -32.35 -49.22
N ALA A 34 43.03 -31.30 -48.86
CA ALA A 34 42.83 -30.93 -47.45
C ALA A 34 42.06 -32.03 -46.73
N PRO A 35 42.36 -32.31 -45.45
CA PRO A 35 41.61 -33.30 -44.67
C PRO A 35 40.14 -32.82 -44.51
N PRO A 36 39.18 -33.77 -44.46
CA PRO A 36 37.77 -33.42 -44.20
C PRO A 36 37.65 -32.67 -42.88
N LEU A 37 36.87 -31.59 -42.88
CA LEU A 37 36.48 -30.89 -41.67
C LEU A 37 35.81 -31.88 -40.72
N PRO A 38 36.07 -31.85 -39.39
CA PRO A 38 35.41 -32.71 -38.47
C PRO A 38 33.89 -32.52 -38.56
N ALA A 39 33.19 -33.63 -38.58
CA ALA A 39 31.72 -33.65 -38.56
C ALA A 39 31.25 -32.72 -37.43
N GLY A 40 30.34 -31.80 -37.78
CA GLY A 40 29.87 -30.76 -36.84
C GLY A 40 29.45 -31.38 -35.52
N GLU A 41 30.00 -30.89 -34.42
CA GLU A 41 29.49 -31.17 -33.10
C GLU A 41 28.00 -30.77 -33.10
N GLU A 42 27.12 -31.71 -32.74
CA GLU A 42 25.72 -31.39 -32.49
C GLU A 42 25.66 -30.25 -31.47
N PRO A 43 24.89 -29.16 -31.74
CA PRO A 43 24.81 -28.07 -30.81
C PRO A 43 24.36 -28.61 -29.45
N MET A 44 25.19 -28.37 -28.42
CA MET A 44 24.85 -28.73 -27.05
C MET A 44 23.43 -28.20 -26.72
N PRO A 45 22.55 -29.00 -26.11
CA PRO A 45 21.22 -28.56 -25.77
C PRO A 45 21.33 -27.31 -24.88
N VAL A 46 20.74 -26.19 -25.31
CA VAL A 46 20.68 -24.95 -24.53
C VAL A 46 19.92 -25.25 -23.25
N ALA A 47 20.52 -24.95 -22.09
CA ALA A 47 19.83 -25.12 -20.81
C ALA A 47 18.55 -24.29 -20.82
N PRO A 48 17.42 -24.84 -20.28
CA PRO A 48 16.16 -24.12 -20.25
C PRO A 48 16.28 -22.84 -19.45
N SER A 49 15.63 -21.78 -19.90
CA SER A 49 15.55 -20.50 -19.19
C SER A 49 14.82 -20.65 -17.83
N ALA A 50 15.02 -19.72 -16.93
CA ALA A 50 14.33 -19.72 -15.62
C ALA A 50 12.80 -19.73 -15.79
N ASP A 51 12.28 -19.02 -16.79
CA ASP A 51 10.84 -18.99 -17.10
C ASP A 51 10.34 -20.33 -17.65
N GLU A 52 11.09 -21.02 -18.50
CA GLU A 52 10.73 -22.36 -18.97
C GLU A 52 10.72 -23.39 -17.84
N VAL A 53 11.67 -23.32 -16.92
CA VAL A 53 11.71 -24.17 -15.71
C VAL A 53 10.49 -23.87 -14.82
N LEU A 54 10.15 -22.60 -14.62
CA LEU A 54 8.98 -22.18 -13.86
C LEU A 54 7.69 -22.72 -14.48
N GLN A 55 7.48 -22.52 -15.78
CA GLN A 55 6.30 -23.00 -16.50
C GLN A 55 6.19 -24.53 -16.44
N ALA A 56 7.27 -25.25 -16.65
CA ALA A 56 7.27 -26.71 -16.53
C ALA A 56 6.92 -27.18 -15.10
N ARG A 57 7.29 -26.43 -14.07
CA ARG A 57 6.92 -26.71 -12.68
C ARG A 57 5.43 -26.44 -12.43
N VAL A 58 4.90 -25.34 -12.98
CA VAL A 58 3.46 -25.02 -12.94
C VAL A 58 2.64 -26.13 -13.59
N GLU A 59 2.98 -26.55 -14.81
CA GLU A 59 2.22 -27.60 -15.53
C GLU A 59 2.26 -28.95 -14.80
N ARG A 60 3.38 -29.31 -14.17
CA ARG A 60 3.46 -30.52 -13.33
C ARG A 60 2.51 -30.47 -12.13
N LEU A 61 2.41 -29.32 -11.47
CA LEU A 61 1.45 -29.13 -10.37
C LEU A 61 0.01 -29.19 -10.88
N MET A 62 -0.28 -28.51 -12.00
CA MET A 62 -1.61 -28.50 -12.63
C MET A 62 -2.13 -29.89 -12.98
N ALA A 63 -1.25 -30.78 -13.49
CA ALA A 63 -1.62 -32.12 -13.92
C ALA A 63 -2.17 -33.03 -12.80
N GLY A 64 -1.82 -32.71 -11.53
CA GLY A 64 -2.28 -33.46 -10.36
C GLY A 64 -3.55 -32.92 -9.70
N LEU A 65 -4.12 -31.78 -10.18
CA LEU A 65 -5.23 -31.11 -9.51
C LEU A 65 -6.60 -31.55 -10.02
N SER A 66 -7.47 -31.95 -9.11
CA SER A 66 -8.91 -32.13 -9.36
C SER A 66 -9.61 -30.78 -9.57
N VAL A 67 -10.87 -30.79 -9.99
CA VAL A 67 -11.70 -29.58 -10.10
C VAL A 67 -11.89 -28.94 -8.72
N GLU A 68 -12.08 -29.76 -7.68
CA GLU A 68 -12.22 -29.33 -6.28
C GLU A 68 -10.96 -28.61 -5.80
N ASP A 69 -9.77 -29.15 -6.13
CA ASP A 69 -8.49 -28.52 -5.81
C ASP A 69 -8.35 -27.16 -6.49
N LYS A 70 -8.68 -27.10 -7.76
CA LYS A 70 -8.62 -25.87 -8.56
C LYS A 70 -9.57 -24.81 -8.01
N VAL A 71 -10.81 -25.16 -7.67
CA VAL A 71 -11.78 -24.23 -7.06
C VAL A 71 -11.31 -23.78 -5.68
N GLY A 72 -10.76 -24.69 -4.86
CA GLY A 72 -10.15 -24.31 -3.57
C GLY A 72 -9.06 -23.26 -3.73
N GLN A 73 -8.18 -23.39 -4.73
CA GLN A 73 -7.11 -22.42 -5.00
C GLN A 73 -7.64 -21.03 -5.36
N LEU A 74 -8.84 -20.90 -5.92
CA LEU A 74 -9.44 -19.59 -6.22
C LEU A 74 -9.93 -18.86 -4.98
N MET A 75 -9.97 -19.50 -3.81
CA MET A 75 -10.53 -18.90 -2.60
C MET A 75 -9.43 -18.35 -1.69
N MET A 76 -9.57 -17.08 -1.31
CA MET A 76 -8.89 -16.47 -0.15
C MET A 76 -9.91 -16.25 0.95
N VAL A 77 -9.69 -16.88 2.11
CA VAL A 77 -10.67 -16.89 3.21
C VAL A 77 -10.10 -16.26 4.47
N GLY A 78 -10.98 -15.78 5.35
CA GLY A 78 -10.63 -15.42 6.72
C GLY A 78 -11.39 -16.32 7.71
N PHE A 79 -11.03 -16.20 8.99
CA PHE A 79 -11.70 -16.92 10.07
C PHE A 79 -11.72 -16.11 11.36
N GLY A 80 -12.36 -16.59 12.41
CA GLY A 80 -12.33 -16.04 13.77
C GLY A 80 -11.27 -16.73 14.62
N GLY A 81 -10.77 -16.05 15.65
CA GLY A 81 -9.80 -16.62 16.59
C GLY A 81 -8.34 -16.37 16.23
N THR A 82 -7.47 -16.76 17.15
CA THR A 82 -6.01 -16.49 17.13
C THR A 82 -5.17 -17.76 16.97
N GLU A 83 -5.83 -18.91 16.82
CA GLU A 83 -5.20 -20.23 16.76
C GLU A 83 -5.83 -21.07 15.64
N VAL A 84 -5.15 -22.15 15.26
CA VAL A 84 -5.68 -23.17 14.35
C VAL A 84 -6.48 -24.16 15.18
N ASP A 85 -7.80 -24.13 15.03
CA ASP A 85 -8.73 -25.09 15.59
C ASP A 85 -9.30 -26.04 14.52
N GLU A 86 -10.16 -26.97 14.91
CA GLU A 86 -10.79 -27.94 14.00
C GLU A 86 -11.59 -27.27 12.88
N SER A 87 -12.22 -26.10 13.16
CA SER A 87 -12.99 -25.37 12.16
C SER A 87 -12.10 -24.72 11.11
N VAL A 88 -10.95 -24.20 11.53
CA VAL A 88 -9.92 -23.64 10.63
C VAL A 88 -9.27 -24.75 9.82
N GLU A 89 -8.98 -25.90 10.43
CA GLU A 89 -8.44 -27.06 9.71
C GLU A 89 -9.43 -27.56 8.65
N ALA A 90 -10.69 -27.73 9.00
CA ALA A 90 -11.76 -28.15 8.07
C ALA A 90 -11.93 -27.15 6.92
N LEU A 91 -11.82 -25.83 7.18
CA LEU A 91 -11.89 -24.79 6.17
C LEU A 91 -10.68 -24.80 5.24
N VAL A 92 -9.46 -24.80 5.80
CA VAL A 92 -8.21 -24.63 5.04
C VAL A 92 -7.82 -25.93 4.34
N ARG A 93 -7.71 -27.03 5.08
CA ARG A 93 -7.32 -28.33 4.56
C ARG A 93 -8.45 -28.97 3.76
N GLY A 94 -9.69 -28.96 4.30
CA GLY A 94 -10.83 -29.64 3.68
C GLY A 94 -11.22 -29.07 2.32
N ARG A 95 -10.99 -27.76 2.09
CA ARG A 95 -11.25 -27.10 0.79
C ARG A 95 -9.99 -26.77 0.01
N ARG A 96 -8.80 -27.05 0.56
CA ARG A 96 -7.49 -26.76 -0.05
C ARG A 96 -7.39 -25.32 -0.57
N VAL A 97 -7.80 -24.36 0.29
CA VAL A 97 -7.92 -22.94 -0.09
C VAL A 97 -6.59 -22.36 -0.58
N GLY A 98 -6.66 -21.49 -1.57
CA GLY A 98 -5.49 -20.85 -2.16
C GLY A 98 -4.79 -19.86 -1.23
N GLY A 99 -5.54 -19.24 -0.29
CA GLY A 99 -4.98 -18.29 0.65
C GLY A 99 -5.85 -18.05 1.88
N VAL A 100 -5.23 -17.48 2.90
CA VAL A 100 -5.86 -17.03 4.14
C VAL A 100 -5.48 -15.57 4.36
N CYS A 101 -6.49 -14.70 4.59
CA CYS A 101 -6.30 -13.30 4.94
C CYS A 101 -6.57 -13.10 6.43
N LEU A 102 -5.57 -12.59 7.17
CA LEU A 102 -5.66 -12.32 8.60
C LEU A 102 -6.02 -10.86 8.87
N PHE A 103 -6.92 -10.67 9.82
CA PHE A 103 -7.41 -9.38 10.27
C PHE A 103 -7.03 -9.12 11.73
N LYS A 104 -7.31 -7.92 12.23
CA LYS A 104 -7.01 -7.55 13.63
C LYS A 104 -7.53 -8.58 14.66
N ARG A 105 -8.67 -9.24 14.38
CA ARG A 105 -9.25 -10.27 15.26
C ARG A 105 -8.40 -11.55 15.39
N ASN A 106 -7.46 -11.75 14.47
CA ASN A 106 -6.56 -12.91 14.46
C ASN A 106 -5.20 -12.62 15.09
N ILE A 107 -4.95 -11.36 15.52
CA ILE A 107 -3.61 -10.88 15.86
C ILE A 107 -3.64 -10.25 17.25
N ALA A 108 -2.95 -10.88 18.20
CA ALA A 108 -2.73 -10.38 19.54
C ALA A 108 -1.30 -9.84 19.70
N THR A 109 -0.29 -10.64 19.34
CA THR A 109 1.13 -10.26 19.35
C THR A 109 1.83 -10.75 18.09
N GLY A 110 3.03 -10.23 17.80
CA GLY A 110 3.86 -10.70 16.69
C GLY A 110 4.22 -12.17 16.82
N GLU A 111 4.59 -12.64 18.02
CA GLU A 111 4.90 -14.04 18.27
C GLU A 111 3.67 -14.93 18.06
N GLN A 112 2.51 -14.54 18.58
CA GLN A 112 1.27 -15.32 18.41
C GLN A 112 0.92 -15.47 16.93
N VAL A 113 0.94 -14.39 16.14
CA VAL A 113 0.59 -14.46 14.72
C VAL A 113 1.63 -15.25 13.91
N ALA A 114 2.91 -15.22 14.29
CA ALA A 114 3.93 -16.07 13.67
C ALA A 114 3.65 -17.57 13.89
N ARG A 115 3.22 -17.95 15.11
CA ARG A 115 2.77 -19.32 15.42
C ARG A 115 1.53 -19.72 14.63
N LEU A 116 0.57 -18.79 14.50
CA LEU A 116 -0.65 -19.01 13.71
C LEU A 116 -0.31 -19.24 12.24
N ASN A 117 0.54 -18.39 11.64
CA ASN A 117 0.99 -18.53 10.25
C ASN A 117 1.72 -19.85 10.00
N ASP A 118 2.56 -20.26 10.95
CA ASP A 118 3.28 -21.53 10.88
C ASP A 118 2.31 -22.74 10.97
N GLY A 119 1.30 -22.66 11.83
CA GLY A 119 0.22 -23.65 11.91
C GLY A 119 -0.58 -23.77 10.61
N LEU A 120 -1.02 -22.63 10.05
CA LEU A 120 -1.76 -22.59 8.78
C LEU A 120 -0.96 -23.19 7.61
N ARG A 121 0.34 -22.89 7.53
CA ARG A 121 1.23 -23.45 6.52
C ARG A 121 1.33 -24.97 6.66
N ARG A 122 1.43 -25.50 7.89
CA ARG A 122 1.52 -26.94 8.15
C ARG A 122 0.26 -27.72 7.73
N LEU A 123 -0.92 -27.08 7.75
CA LEU A 123 -2.16 -27.74 7.28
C LEU A 123 -2.09 -28.19 5.82
N LEU A 124 -1.25 -27.55 5.00
CA LEU A 124 -1.10 -27.83 3.56
C LEU A 124 0.34 -28.20 3.19
N ALA A 125 1.11 -28.78 4.15
CA ALA A 125 2.51 -29.14 3.94
C ALA A 125 2.74 -30.14 2.80
N ASP A 126 1.78 -31.05 2.59
CA ASP A 126 1.84 -32.09 1.55
C ASP A 126 1.20 -31.65 0.22
N GLY A 127 0.88 -30.37 0.07
CA GLY A 127 0.16 -29.84 -1.08
C GLY A 127 0.66 -28.48 -1.55
N ILE A 128 -0.27 -27.65 -2.00
CA ILE A 128 0.01 -26.28 -2.46
C ILE A 128 -0.01 -25.34 -1.24
N PRO A 129 1.12 -24.69 -0.90
CA PRO A 129 1.17 -23.78 0.24
C PRO A 129 0.21 -22.60 0.07
N PRO A 130 -0.49 -22.14 1.15
CA PRO A 130 -1.43 -21.05 1.06
C PRO A 130 -0.71 -19.70 0.98
N PHE A 131 -1.33 -18.71 0.32
CA PHE A 131 -1.01 -17.34 0.64
C PHE A 131 -1.42 -17.03 2.07
N LEU A 132 -0.54 -16.38 2.83
CA LEU A 132 -0.79 -15.88 4.17
C LEU A 132 -0.73 -14.36 4.09
N ALA A 133 -1.91 -13.74 4.01
CA ALA A 133 -2.08 -12.35 3.62
C ALA A 133 -2.61 -11.48 4.76
N LEU A 134 -2.38 -10.19 4.66
CA LEU A 134 -3.00 -9.15 5.50
C LEU A 134 -2.99 -7.81 4.75
N ASP A 135 -3.75 -6.81 5.30
CA ASP A 135 -3.65 -5.40 4.90
C ASP A 135 -2.69 -4.67 5.84
N GLN A 136 -1.43 -4.57 5.51
CA GLN A 136 -0.48 -3.75 6.25
C GLN A 136 -0.06 -2.57 5.38
N GLU A 137 -0.89 -1.50 5.36
CA GLU A 137 -0.68 -0.30 4.54
C GLU A 137 0.22 0.73 5.25
N GLY A 138 0.23 0.69 6.59
CA GLY A 138 0.70 1.77 7.43
C GLY A 138 -0.41 2.78 7.76
N GLY A 139 -0.08 3.85 8.47
CA GLY A 139 -1.06 4.88 8.83
C GLY A 139 -2.29 4.32 9.55
N ASN A 140 -3.47 4.43 8.93
CA ASN A 140 -4.74 3.98 9.50
C ASN A 140 -4.96 2.47 9.38
N VAL A 141 -4.31 1.81 8.44
CA VAL A 141 -4.54 0.39 8.13
C VAL A 141 -3.31 -0.42 8.53
N VAL A 142 -3.30 -0.78 9.80
CA VAL A 142 -2.24 -1.56 10.45
C VAL A 142 -2.87 -2.72 11.19
N ARG A 143 -2.54 -3.95 10.82
CA ARG A 143 -3.05 -5.17 11.46
C ARG A 143 -2.11 -5.67 12.55
N VAL A 144 -0.81 -5.71 12.24
CA VAL A 144 0.26 -6.09 13.17
C VAL A 144 1.02 -4.84 13.62
N ARG A 145 1.25 -4.71 14.93
CA ARG A 145 2.01 -3.61 15.53
C ARG A 145 3.25 -4.09 16.28
N ASP A 146 3.13 -5.26 16.87
CA ASP A 146 4.20 -5.86 17.67
C ASP A 146 5.16 -6.64 16.77
N GLY A 147 6.45 -6.35 16.92
CA GLY A 147 7.50 -7.02 16.16
C GLY A 147 7.60 -6.64 14.69
N VAL A 148 6.99 -5.54 14.26
CA VAL A 148 7.09 -5.01 12.89
C VAL A 148 7.23 -3.49 12.91
N VAL A 149 7.82 -2.94 11.86
CA VAL A 149 7.78 -1.49 11.65
C VAL A 149 6.35 -1.02 11.40
N VAL A 150 5.92 0.00 12.14
CA VAL A 150 4.64 0.68 11.93
C VAL A 150 4.89 1.97 11.15
N LEU A 151 4.67 1.91 9.85
CA LEU A 151 4.89 3.04 8.95
C LEU A 151 3.87 4.17 9.19
N PRO A 152 4.26 5.45 9.03
CA PRO A 152 3.34 6.58 9.12
C PRO A 152 2.18 6.54 8.13
N GLY A 153 2.33 5.89 6.98
CA GLY A 153 1.31 5.74 5.94
C GLY A 153 1.64 6.49 4.65
N ASN A 154 0.82 6.22 3.62
CA ASN A 154 1.14 6.64 2.25
C ASN A 154 1.12 8.17 2.07
N MET A 155 0.17 8.89 2.69
CA MET A 155 0.13 10.36 2.54
C MET A 155 1.33 11.03 3.21
N ALA A 156 1.84 10.48 4.31
CA ALA A 156 3.08 10.93 4.92
C ALA A 156 4.28 10.66 3.98
N LEU A 157 4.35 9.49 3.34
CA LEU A 157 5.34 9.22 2.28
C LEU A 157 5.18 10.21 1.11
N GLY A 158 3.96 10.50 0.68
CA GLY A 158 3.66 11.50 -0.33
C GLY A 158 4.24 12.88 0.00
N ALA A 159 4.14 13.30 1.25
CA ALA A 159 4.71 14.56 1.72
C ALA A 159 6.25 14.59 1.68
N THR A 160 6.91 13.44 1.76
CA THR A 160 8.38 13.37 1.65
C THR A 160 8.89 13.55 0.22
N ARG A 161 8.08 13.20 -0.79
CA ARG A 161 8.48 13.15 -2.23
C ARG A 161 9.72 12.31 -2.50
N SER A 162 9.98 11.32 -1.67
CA SER A 162 11.18 10.48 -1.75
C SER A 162 10.86 9.05 -2.15
N ALA A 163 11.21 8.69 -3.38
CA ALA A 163 11.15 7.31 -3.85
C ALA A 163 12.09 6.39 -3.05
N GLU A 164 13.23 6.92 -2.56
CA GLU A 164 14.14 6.17 -1.68
C GLU A 164 13.45 5.76 -0.38
N LEU A 165 12.73 6.69 0.28
CA LEU A 165 12.00 6.39 1.51
C LEU A 165 10.81 5.46 1.25
N ALA A 166 10.15 5.57 0.09
CA ALA A 166 9.07 4.65 -0.28
C ALA A 166 9.60 3.23 -0.52
N TYR A 167 10.75 3.07 -1.19
CA TYR A 167 11.42 1.78 -1.34
C TYR A 167 11.82 1.19 0.02
N ALA A 168 12.50 1.99 0.85
CA ALA A 168 12.91 1.56 2.19
C ALA A 168 11.71 1.15 3.06
N ALA A 169 10.58 1.87 2.95
CA ALA A 169 9.33 1.51 3.64
C ALA A 169 8.81 0.14 3.19
N GLY A 170 8.76 -0.10 1.87
CA GLY A 170 8.34 -1.38 1.32
C GLY A 170 9.23 -2.54 1.76
N LEU A 171 10.56 -2.35 1.68
CA LEU A 171 11.55 -3.35 2.08
C LEU A 171 11.45 -3.68 3.57
N ALA A 172 11.51 -2.67 4.44
CA ALA A 172 11.46 -2.84 5.89
C ALA A 172 10.17 -3.54 6.35
N GLN A 173 9.03 -3.12 5.83
CA GLN A 173 7.74 -3.74 6.13
C GLN A 173 7.69 -5.18 5.61
N GLY A 174 8.21 -5.42 4.41
CA GLY A 174 8.24 -6.75 3.79
C GLY A 174 9.08 -7.74 4.59
N GLU A 175 10.27 -7.35 5.01
CA GLU A 175 11.17 -8.17 5.84
C GLU A 175 10.53 -8.54 7.19
N ASP A 176 9.94 -7.55 7.88
CA ASP A 176 9.28 -7.79 9.16
C ASP A 176 8.06 -8.72 9.03
N LEU A 177 7.23 -8.53 8.00
CA LEU A 177 6.08 -9.40 7.73
C LEU A 177 6.52 -10.83 7.40
N LYS A 178 7.56 -10.98 6.60
CA LYS A 178 8.11 -12.30 6.25
C LYS A 178 8.68 -13.01 7.47
N ARG A 179 9.35 -12.30 8.37
CA ARG A 179 9.80 -12.83 9.65
C ARG A 179 8.65 -13.38 10.49
N LEU A 180 7.47 -12.77 10.46
CA LEU A 180 6.26 -13.28 11.11
C LEU A 180 5.53 -14.36 10.30
N GLY A 181 6.06 -14.77 9.14
CA GLY A 181 5.53 -15.86 8.33
C GLY A 181 4.44 -15.47 7.34
N PHE A 182 4.15 -14.18 7.18
CA PHE A 182 3.35 -13.71 6.04
C PHE A 182 4.14 -13.87 4.74
N ASN A 183 3.44 -14.09 3.63
CA ASN A 183 4.04 -14.20 2.30
C ASN A 183 3.34 -13.33 1.26
N MET A 184 2.26 -12.62 1.66
CA MET A 184 1.52 -11.69 0.81
C MET A 184 1.10 -10.46 1.62
N ASN A 185 1.23 -9.27 1.03
CA ASN A 185 0.66 -8.05 1.58
C ASN A 185 -0.30 -7.41 0.58
N LEU A 186 -1.51 -7.07 1.05
CA LEU A 186 -2.54 -6.37 0.27
C LEU A 186 -2.29 -4.85 0.34
N ALA A 187 -1.17 -4.42 -0.18
CA ALA A 187 -0.66 -3.05 -0.27
C ALA A 187 0.37 -2.96 -1.41
N PRO A 188 0.64 -1.76 -1.95
CA PRO A 188 0.15 -0.45 -1.53
C PRO A 188 -1.21 -0.08 -2.13
N VAL A 189 -1.82 1.01 -1.57
CA VAL A 189 -2.93 1.71 -2.20
C VAL A 189 -2.38 2.64 -3.27
N LEU A 190 -2.81 2.46 -4.52
CA LEU A 190 -2.41 3.27 -5.68
C LEU A 190 -3.52 4.22 -6.17
N ASP A 191 -4.61 4.31 -5.41
CA ASP A 191 -5.69 5.25 -5.69
C ASP A 191 -5.18 6.69 -5.59
N VAL A 192 -5.45 7.51 -6.61
CA VAL A 192 -5.11 8.94 -6.62
C VAL A 192 -6.24 9.70 -5.93
N ASN A 193 -5.96 10.43 -4.84
CA ASN A 193 -6.99 11.07 -3.99
C ASN A 193 -7.54 12.36 -4.60
N LEU A 194 -8.23 12.26 -5.73
CA LEU A 194 -8.76 13.40 -6.48
C LEU A 194 -9.99 14.05 -5.82
N ASN A 195 -10.75 13.29 -5.02
CA ASN A 195 -11.88 13.83 -4.26
C ASN A 195 -11.49 14.07 -2.80
N PRO A 196 -11.37 15.33 -2.35
CA PRO A 196 -11.06 15.66 -0.94
C PRO A 196 -12.08 15.12 0.06
N ARG A 197 -13.30 14.79 -0.39
CA ARG A 197 -14.39 14.24 0.42
C ARG A 197 -14.51 12.72 0.34
N ASN A 198 -13.59 12.06 -0.35
CA ASN A 198 -13.60 10.60 -0.44
C ASN A 198 -13.57 9.97 0.96
N PRO A 199 -14.58 9.13 1.32
CA PRO A 199 -14.71 8.61 2.68
C PRO A 199 -13.79 7.42 2.98
N VAL A 200 -13.19 6.79 1.95
CA VAL A 200 -12.48 5.49 2.06
C VAL A 200 -10.98 5.63 1.87
N ILE A 201 -10.55 6.40 0.88
CA ILE A 201 -9.14 6.51 0.48
C ILE A 201 -8.41 7.54 1.33
N GLY A 202 -8.66 8.82 1.15
CA GLY A 202 -8.07 9.87 1.98
C GLY A 202 -6.56 9.70 2.20
N ILE A 203 -6.14 9.65 3.48
CA ILE A 203 -4.71 9.51 3.86
C ILE A 203 -4.08 8.15 3.50
N ARG A 204 -4.86 7.16 3.01
CA ARG A 204 -4.33 5.90 2.48
C ARG A 204 -3.65 6.07 1.12
N SER A 205 -3.97 7.15 0.37
CA SER A 205 -3.29 7.53 -0.87
C SER A 205 -1.98 8.26 -0.61
N TYR A 206 -1.03 8.19 -1.53
CA TYR A 206 0.18 9.03 -1.55
C TYR A 206 -0.13 10.51 -1.84
N GLY A 207 -1.27 10.82 -2.46
CA GLY A 207 -1.69 12.19 -2.77
C GLY A 207 -2.68 12.28 -3.93
N ASP A 208 -2.84 13.49 -4.47
CA ASP A 208 -3.75 13.79 -5.60
C ASP A 208 -3.02 13.91 -6.95
N SER A 209 -1.71 13.69 -6.98
CA SER A 209 -0.88 13.79 -8.18
C SER A 209 -0.59 12.39 -8.75
N VAL A 210 -1.08 12.11 -9.96
CA VAL A 210 -0.82 10.85 -10.67
C VAL A 210 0.67 10.52 -10.77
N PRO A 211 1.58 11.45 -11.15
CA PRO A 211 3.01 11.18 -11.17
C PRO A 211 3.59 10.81 -9.79
N LEU A 212 3.17 11.51 -8.72
CA LEU A 212 3.64 11.24 -7.36
C LEU A 212 3.22 9.83 -6.89
N VAL A 213 1.94 9.49 -7.09
CA VAL A 213 1.42 8.16 -6.71
C VAL A 213 2.12 7.06 -7.52
N SER A 214 2.37 7.29 -8.81
CA SER A 214 3.09 6.34 -9.67
C SER A 214 4.53 6.12 -9.19
N GLU A 215 5.27 7.19 -8.93
CA GLU A 215 6.68 7.12 -8.53
C GLU A 215 6.84 6.40 -7.18
N LEU A 216 6.09 6.83 -6.16
CA LEU A 216 6.20 6.27 -4.81
C LEU A 216 5.63 4.86 -4.73
N GLY A 217 4.52 4.59 -5.45
CA GLY A 217 3.93 3.26 -5.55
C GLY A 217 4.87 2.24 -6.15
N ARG A 218 5.54 2.58 -7.26
CA ARG A 218 6.58 1.73 -7.89
C ARG A 218 7.72 1.41 -6.93
N ALA A 219 8.22 2.43 -6.25
CA ALA A 219 9.32 2.27 -5.30
C ALA A 219 8.93 1.35 -4.13
N PHE A 220 7.74 1.56 -3.55
CA PHE A 220 7.22 0.73 -2.45
C PHE A 220 7.00 -0.73 -2.89
N VAL A 221 6.35 -0.95 -4.05
CA VAL A 221 6.15 -2.30 -4.62
C VAL A 221 7.48 -3.02 -4.77
N ARG A 222 8.49 -2.36 -5.38
CA ARG A 222 9.82 -2.96 -5.54
C ARG A 222 10.43 -3.34 -4.20
N GLY A 223 10.36 -2.46 -3.18
CA GLY A 223 10.89 -2.78 -1.85
C GLY A 223 10.23 -4.03 -1.24
N GLN A 224 8.90 -4.17 -1.31
CA GLN A 224 8.20 -5.36 -0.82
C GLN A 224 8.56 -6.63 -1.60
N GLN A 225 8.68 -6.50 -2.93
CA GLN A 225 9.06 -7.63 -3.77
C GLN A 225 10.51 -8.07 -3.53
N ASP A 226 11.42 -7.13 -3.29
CA ASP A 226 12.83 -7.42 -2.94
C ASP A 226 12.94 -8.10 -1.56
N ALA A 227 12.03 -7.79 -0.61
CA ALA A 227 11.88 -8.54 0.63
C ALA A 227 11.34 -9.97 0.42
N GLY A 228 10.80 -10.28 -0.76
CA GLY A 228 10.27 -11.60 -1.12
C GLY A 228 8.80 -11.83 -0.79
N LEU A 229 8.00 -10.76 -0.59
CA LEU A 229 6.55 -10.88 -0.47
C LEU A 229 5.86 -10.86 -1.84
N VAL A 230 4.72 -11.55 -1.94
CA VAL A 230 3.73 -11.29 -2.98
C VAL A 230 3.06 -9.95 -2.67
N THR A 231 3.21 -9.00 -3.58
CA THR A 231 2.72 -7.62 -3.40
C THR A 231 1.45 -7.41 -4.23
N VAL A 232 0.35 -7.00 -3.57
CA VAL A 232 -0.95 -6.80 -4.21
C VAL A 232 -1.34 -5.34 -4.12
N ALA A 233 -1.17 -4.60 -5.22
CA ALA A 233 -1.56 -3.20 -5.31
C ALA A 233 -3.09 -3.05 -5.46
N LYS A 234 -3.68 -1.92 -4.95
CA LYS A 234 -5.13 -1.73 -4.89
C LYS A 234 -5.54 -0.26 -4.99
N HIS A 235 -6.79 0.02 -5.38
CA HIS A 235 -7.91 -0.81 -5.80
C HIS A 235 -8.20 -0.54 -7.28
N PHE A 236 -7.89 -1.48 -8.15
CA PHE A 236 -8.04 -1.29 -9.60
C PHE A 236 -9.52 -1.23 -10.03
N PRO A 237 -9.93 -0.28 -10.92
CA PRO A 237 -9.13 0.65 -11.71
C PRO A 237 -8.86 2.01 -11.03
N GLY A 238 -9.21 2.20 -9.77
CA GLY A 238 -9.08 3.40 -8.96
C GLY A 238 -10.36 3.64 -8.14
N HIS A 239 -10.20 4.21 -6.94
CA HIS A 239 -11.30 4.51 -6.02
C HIS A 239 -11.21 5.96 -5.49
N GLY A 240 -10.12 6.68 -5.81
CA GLY A 240 -9.79 7.95 -5.16
C GLY A 240 -10.64 9.16 -5.57
N SER A 241 -11.38 9.09 -6.69
CA SER A 241 -12.28 10.14 -7.17
C SER A 241 -13.74 9.97 -6.71
N THR A 242 -14.12 8.84 -6.15
CA THR A 242 -15.48 8.52 -5.75
C THR A 242 -15.95 9.28 -4.51
N ASP A 243 -17.27 9.39 -4.34
CA ASP A 243 -17.94 10.09 -3.23
C ASP A 243 -18.68 9.16 -2.26
N ALA A 244 -18.67 7.85 -2.50
CA ALA A 244 -19.33 6.83 -1.69
C ALA A 244 -18.34 5.79 -1.17
N ASP A 245 -18.71 5.15 -0.05
CA ASP A 245 -17.98 4.04 0.55
C ASP A 245 -18.50 2.71 -0.01
N SER A 246 -17.62 1.93 -0.65
CA SER A 246 -17.95 0.61 -1.19
C SER A 246 -18.39 -0.41 -0.15
N HIS A 247 -18.11 -0.18 1.14
CA HIS A 247 -18.66 -0.99 2.22
C HIS A 247 -20.18 -0.80 2.42
N THR A 248 -20.76 0.30 1.97
CA THR A 248 -22.16 0.66 2.23
C THR A 248 -22.99 0.93 0.98
N ALA A 249 -22.37 1.23 -0.15
CA ALA A 249 -23.04 1.53 -1.41
C ALA A 249 -22.09 1.29 -2.59
N LEU A 250 -22.61 1.26 -3.83
CA LEU A 250 -21.79 1.18 -5.04
C LEU A 250 -21.25 2.57 -5.41
N PRO A 251 -19.94 2.81 -5.28
CA PRO A 251 -19.32 4.04 -5.76
C PRO A 251 -19.30 4.08 -7.29
N VAL A 252 -19.40 5.28 -7.87
CA VAL A 252 -19.38 5.48 -9.31
C VAL A 252 -18.33 6.52 -9.68
N MET A 253 -17.41 6.15 -10.55
CA MET A 253 -16.50 7.10 -11.22
C MET A 253 -17.23 7.73 -12.40
N ARG A 254 -17.54 9.03 -12.29
CA ARG A 254 -18.35 9.77 -13.28
C ARG A 254 -17.51 10.46 -14.35
N GLU A 255 -16.22 10.32 -14.27
CA GLU A 255 -15.25 10.91 -15.17
C GLU A 255 -15.34 10.32 -16.56
N SER A 256 -14.88 11.08 -17.55
CA SER A 256 -14.72 10.64 -18.93
C SER A 256 -13.74 9.46 -19.02
N ARG A 257 -13.79 8.74 -20.14
CA ARG A 257 -12.87 7.64 -20.43
C ARG A 257 -11.40 8.06 -20.30
N GLU A 258 -11.07 9.24 -20.81
CA GLU A 258 -9.72 9.79 -20.81
C GLU A 258 -9.23 10.08 -19.38
N GLU A 259 -10.09 10.66 -18.56
CA GLU A 259 -9.78 10.97 -17.16
C GLU A 259 -9.62 9.71 -16.31
N VAL A 260 -10.49 8.70 -16.50
CA VAL A 260 -10.34 7.40 -15.82
C VAL A 260 -9.03 6.73 -16.21
N LEU A 261 -8.68 6.69 -17.50
CA LEU A 261 -7.42 6.12 -17.96
C LEU A 261 -6.19 6.87 -17.41
N ALA A 262 -6.29 8.20 -17.26
CA ALA A 262 -5.22 8.99 -16.65
C ALA A 262 -5.03 8.66 -15.15
N GLN A 263 -6.13 8.43 -14.42
CA GLN A 263 -6.08 8.03 -13.01
C GLN A 263 -5.50 6.61 -12.80
N MET A 264 -5.56 5.76 -13.82
CA MET A 264 -5.03 4.39 -13.79
C MET A 264 -3.52 4.31 -14.02
N GLU A 265 -2.86 5.41 -14.36
CA GLU A 265 -1.42 5.42 -14.65
C GLU A 265 -0.55 4.79 -13.54
N PRO A 266 -0.82 4.98 -12.21
CA PRO A 266 -0.05 4.31 -11.17
C PRO A 266 -0.11 2.77 -11.27
N PHE A 267 -1.26 2.21 -11.65
CA PHE A 267 -1.40 0.77 -11.85
C PHE A 267 -0.63 0.31 -13.09
N ARG A 268 -0.73 1.08 -14.21
CA ARG A 268 0.03 0.77 -15.43
C ARG A 268 1.54 0.76 -15.16
N ALA A 269 2.02 1.71 -14.38
CA ALA A 269 3.44 1.84 -14.05
C ALA A 269 3.98 0.63 -13.27
N VAL A 270 3.26 0.16 -12.24
CA VAL A 270 3.68 -1.03 -11.47
C VAL A 270 3.51 -2.34 -12.24
N ILE A 271 2.52 -2.42 -13.15
CA ILE A 271 2.36 -3.56 -14.06
C ILE A 271 3.59 -3.70 -14.97
N GLN A 272 4.07 -2.60 -15.53
CA GLN A 272 5.27 -2.57 -16.38
C GLN A 272 6.54 -2.96 -15.63
N ASP A 273 6.59 -2.73 -14.31
CA ASP A 273 7.70 -3.13 -13.45
C ASP A 273 7.59 -4.58 -12.94
N GLY A 274 6.57 -5.34 -13.34
CA GLY A 274 6.41 -6.76 -12.96
C GLY A 274 5.73 -6.97 -11.61
N LEU A 275 4.66 -6.22 -11.33
CA LEU A 275 3.83 -6.42 -10.14
C LEU A 275 3.29 -7.85 -10.04
N ASP A 276 3.28 -8.44 -8.84
CA ASP A 276 2.78 -9.80 -8.59
C ASP A 276 1.25 -9.90 -8.68
N GLY A 277 0.53 -8.94 -8.09
CA GLY A 277 -0.93 -9.00 -7.98
C GLY A 277 -1.61 -7.64 -7.91
N LEU A 278 -2.87 -7.62 -8.35
CA LEU A 278 -3.79 -6.50 -8.24
C LEU A 278 -5.07 -6.92 -7.51
N MET A 279 -5.56 -6.03 -6.63
CA MET A 279 -6.90 -6.15 -6.06
C MET A 279 -7.86 -5.22 -6.79
N THR A 280 -9.05 -5.75 -7.14
CA THR A 280 -10.09 -4.98 -7.85
C THR A 280 -10.88 -4.09 -6.89
N ALA A 281 -11.46 -3.01 -7.40
CA ALA A 281 -12.40 -2.16 -6.68
C ALA A 281 -13.86 -2.53 -7.01
N HIS A 282 -14.74 -2.49 -6.01
CA HIS A 282 -16.19 -2.55 -6.25
C HIS A 282 -16.72 -1.17 -6.62
N VAL A 283 -16.29 -0.67 -7.78
CA VAL A 283 -16.60 0.68 -8.32
C VAL A 283 -17.15 0.53 -9.74
N ALA A 284 -18.26 1.23 -10.04
CA ALA A 284 -18.73 1.34 -11.42
C ALA A 284 -17.92 2.41 -12.17
N VAL A 285 -17.64 2.13 -13.45
CA VAL A 285 -16.83 3.02 -14.31
C VAL A 285 -17.53 3.25 -15.67
N PRO A 286 -18.71 3.89 -15.69
CA PRO A 286 -19.52 4.03 -16.89
C PRO A 286 -18.80 4.76 -18.04
N GLY A 287 -17.85 5.62 -17.75
CA GLY A 287 -16.99 6.24 -18.76
C GLY A 287 -16.13 5.23 -19.56
N LEU A 288 -15.83 4.06 -18.99
CA LEU A 288 -15.12 2.98 -19.69
C LEU A 288 -16.06 1.95 -20.29
N THR A 289 -17.13 1.59 -19.58
CA THR A 289 -17.96 0.41 -19.83
C THR A 289 -19.31 0.75 -20.48
N GLY A 290 -19.82 1.95 -20.23
CA GLY A 290 -21.15 2.38 -20.70
C GLY A 290 -22.30 1.96 -19.77
N ASP A 291 -22.01 1.27 -18.65
CA ASP A 291 -23.01 0.82 -17.68
C ASP A 291 -22.49 0.95 -16.22
N ASP A 292 -23.34 0.58 -15.25
CA ASP A 292 -23.05 0.66 -13.81
C ASP A 292 -22.64 -0.70 -13.22
N MET A 293 -22.12 -1.64 -14.02
CA MET A 293 -21.61 -2.90 -13.50
C MET A 293 -20.27 -2.65 -12.78
N PRO A 294 -20.08 -3.15 -11.53
CA PRO A 294 -18.82 -2.97 -10.81
C PRO A 294 -17.63 -3.58 -11.54
N ALA A 295 -16.51 -2.88 -11.53
CA ALA A 295 -15.27 -3.30 -12.19
C ALA A 295 -14.83 -4.72 -11.82
N THR A 296 -15.03 -5.13 -10.56
CA THR A 296 -14.72 -6.48 -10.06
C THR A 296 -15.39 -7.61 -10.87
N VAL A 297 -16.58 -7.38 -11.40
CA VAL A 297 -17.35 -8.40 -12.14
C VAL A 297 -17.50 -8.06 -13.63
N HIS A 298 -16.79 -7.03 -14.11
CA HIS A 298 -16.96 -6.51 -15.47
C HIS A 298 -15.90 -7.06 -16.44
N PRO A 299 -16.27 -7.89 -17.45
CA PRO A 299 -15.29 -8.48 -18.37
C PRO A 299 -14.48 -7.46 -19.17
N GLN A 300 -15.09 -6.32 -19.58
CA GLN A 300 -14.35 -5.28 -20.30
C GLN A 300 -13.27 -4.62 -19.43
N VAL A 301 -13.42 -4.62 -18.09
CA VAL A 301 -12.43 -4.06 -17.17
C VAL A 301 -11.35 -5.08 -16.88
N LEU A 302 -11.70 -6.31 -16.49
CA LEU A 302 -10.70 -7.29 -16.05
C LEU A 302 -10.03 -8.00 -17.24
N ASP A 303 -10.80 -8.50 -18.21
CA ASP A 303 -10.21 -9.14 -19.38
C ASP A 303 -9.79 -8.09 -20.43
N GLY A 304 -10.71 -7.26 -20.91
CA GLY A 304 -10.43 -6.34 -22.00
C GLY A 304 -9.37 -5.28 -21.66
N LEU A 305 -9.53 -4.57 -20.54
CA LEU A 305 -8.60 -3.49 -20.18
C LEU A 305 -7.36 -4.02 -19.47
N LEU A 306 -7.53 -4.78 -18.36
CA LEU A 306 -6.40 -5.19 -17.53
C LEU A 306 -5.54 -6.25 -18.22
N ARG A 307 -6.14 -7.34 -18.72
CA ARG A 307 -5.40 -8.44 -19.35
C ARG A 307 -4.90 -8.08 -20.75
N GLN A 308 -5.83 -7.69 -21.65
CA GLN A 308 -5.50 -7.53 -23.07
C GLN A 308 -4.79 -6.20 -23.36
N ARG A 309 -5.30 -5.08 -22.82
CA ARG A 309 -4.74 -3.75 -23.16
C ARG A 309 -3.52 -3.37 -22.31
N LEU A 310 -3.56 -3.64 -20.99
CA LEU A 310 -2.43 -3.36 -20.10
C LEU A 310 -1.41 -4.50 -20.03
N GLY A 311 -1.74 -5.69 -20.55
CA GLY A 311 -0.85 -6.85 -20.60
C GLY A 311 -0.55 -7.45 -19.22
N PHE A 312 -1.44 -7.26 -18.23
CA PHE A 312 -1.20 -7.79 -16.89
C PHE A 312 -1.43 -9.29 -16.83
N ASP A 313 -0.38 -10.05 -16.59
CA ASP A 313 -0.45 -11.52 -16.42
C ASP A 313 -0.20 -11.98 -14.98
N GLY A 314 -0.13 -11.06 -14.02
CA GLY A 314 -0.08 -11.36 -12.60
C GLY A 314 -1.44 -11.77 -12.01
N LEU A 315 -1.45 -11.98 -10.69
CA LEU A 315 -2.63 -12.38 -9.93
C LEU A 315 -3.67 -11.26 -9.85
N VAL A 316 -4.94 -11.55 -10.14
CA VAL A 316 -6.07 -10.66 -9.90
C VAL A 316 -6.90 -11.22 -8.75
N LEU A 317 -6.92 -10.48 -7.63
CA LEU A 317 -7.72 -10.77 -6.44
C LEU A 317 -8.89 -9.79 -6.37
N THR A 318 -10.10 -10.25 -6.04
CA THR A 318 -11.20 -9.33 -5.76
C THR A 318 -10.99 -8.62 -4.43
N ASP A 319 -11.53 -7.41 -4.28
CA ASP A 319 -11.85 -6.91 -2.94
C ASP A 319 -12.88 -7.81 -2.28
N GLU A 320 -13.21 -7.55 -1.03
CA GLU A 320 -14.07 -8.40 -0.22
C GLU A 320 -15.49 -8.51 -0.80
N LEU A 321 -15.89 -9.73 -1.21
CA LEU A 321 -17.19 -9.95 -1.86
C LEU A 321 -18.40 -9.83 -0.92
N GLU A 322 -18.20 -9.72 0.38
CA GLU A 322 -19.28 -9.50 1.35
C GLU A 322 -19.63 -8.01 1.54
N MET A 323 -18.92 -7.09 0.86
CA MET A 323 -19.21 -5.65 0.87
C MET A 323 -20.53 -5.34 0.15
N ASP A 324 -21.31 -4.39 0.68
CA ASP A 324 -22.66 -4.08 0.21
C ASP A 324 -22.71 -3.64 -1.26
N ALA A 325 -21.68 -2.97 -1.76
CA ALA A 325 -21.57 -2.55 -3.16
C ALA A 325 -21.79 -3.70 -4.17
N ILE A 326 -21.48 -4.94 -3.80
CA ILE A 326 -21.60 -6.10 -4.66
C ILE A 326 -22.53 -7.18 -4.09
N ALA A 327 -22.48 -7.41 -2.77
CA ALA A 327 -23.25 -8.46 -2.12
C ALA A 327 -24.76 -8.25 -2.21
N GLN A 328 -25.24 -7.01 -2.08
CA GLN A 328 -26.67 -6.69 -2.18
C GLN A 328 -27.20 -6.82 -3.61
N ARG A 329 -26.36 -6.56 -4.61
CA ARG A 329 -26.80 -6.55 -6.02
C ARG A 329 -26.83 -7.95 -6.64
N TYR A 330 -25.88 -8.81 -6.29
CA TYR A 330 -25.69 -10.11 -6.96
C TYR A 330 -25.77 -11.30 -6.01
N GLY A 331 -25.62 -11.10 -4.70
CA GLY A 331 -25.29 -12.17 -3.77
C GLY A 331 -23.83 -12.62 -3.90
N VAL A 332 -23.25 -13.12 -2.80
CA VAL A 332 -21.80 -13.36 -2.72
C VAL A 332 -21.35 -14.51 -3.62
N GLY A 333 -22.13 -15.60 -3.68
CA GLY A 333 -21.84 -16.76 -4.54
C GLY A 333 -21.88 -16.41 -6.03
N ARG A 334 -22.93 -15.70 -6.48
CA ARG A 334 -23.04 -15.27 -7.88
C ARG A 334 -21.95 -14.27 -8.25
N ALA A 335 -21.66 -13.31 -7.37
CA ALA A 335 -20.58 -12.35 -7.58
C ALA A 335 -19.21 -13.03 -7.76
N ALA A 336 -18.94 -14.10 -7.02
CA ALA A 336 -17.72 -14.87 -7.16
C ALA A 336 -17.62 -15.53 -8.57
N VAL A 337 -18.68 -16.16 -9.03
CA VAL A 337 -18.71 -16.76 -10.39
C VAL A 337 -18.52 -15.69 -11.45
N MET A 338 -19.22 -14.56 -11.34
CA MET A 338 -19.09 -13.44 -12.29
C MET A 338 -17.66 -12.86 -12.28
N ALA A 339 -17.06 -12.66 -11.10
CA ALA A 339 -15.71 -12.10 -10.98
C ALA A 339 -14.67 -13.04 -11.65
N VAL A 340 -14.74 -14.33 -11.33
CA VAL A 340 -13.86 -15.34 -11.97
C VAL A 340 -14.11 -15.37 -13.47
N GLY A 341 -15.36 -15.39 -13.93
CA GLY A 341 -15.71 -15.33 -15.35
C GLY A 341 -15.18 -14.08 -16.06
N ALA A 342 -15.18 -12.94 -15.37
CA ALA A 342 -14.69 -11.66 -15.89
C ALA A 342 -13.16 -11.56 -15.96
N GLY A 343 -12.40 -12.39 -15.23
CA GLY A 343 -10.92 -12.36 -15.29
C GLY A 343 -10.21 -12.37 -13.94
N ALA A 344 -10.92 -12.39 -12.80
CA ALA A 344 -10.32 -12.54 -11.48
C ALA A 344 -9.80 -13.96 -11.25
N ASP A 345 -8.64 -14.10 -10.61
CA ASP A 345 -8.02 -15.41 -10.33
C ASP A 345 -8.34 -15.91 -8.93
N MET A 346 -8.52 -14.97 -7.97
CA MET A 346 -8.92 -15.29 -6.59
C MET A 346 -10.05 -14.39 -6.13
N VAL A 347 -10.87 -14.93 -5.23
CA VAL A 347 -11.97 -14.21 -4.59
C VAL A 347 -11.77 -14.16 -3.08
N LEU A 348 -11.93 -12.98 -2.48
CA LEU A 348 -11.77 -12.75 -1.04
C LEU A 348 -13.13 -12.82 -0.32
N VAL A 349 -13.26 -13.79 0.61
CA VAL A 349 -14.48 -14.01 1.40
C VAL A 349 -14.09 -14.24 2.87
N PRO A 350 -13.86 -13.17 3.66
CA PRO A 350 -13.18 -13.30 4.95
C PRO A 350 -14.11 -13.50 6.16
N TRP A 351 -15.39 -13.07 6.10
CA TRP A 351 -16.15 -12.89 7.33
C TRP A 351 -17.03 -14.10 7.70
N ARG A 352 -18.11 -14.35 7.00
CA ARG A 352 -19.15 -15.28 7.38
C ARG A 352 -18.88 -16.69 6.86
N ALA A 353 -19.03 -17.70 7.75
CA ALA A 353 -18.77 -19.10 7.40
C ALA A 353 -19.72 -19.60 6.30
N GLU A 354 -21.00 -19.23 6.37
CA GLU A 354 -22.02 -19.57 5.37
C GLU A 354 -21.70 -18.97 4.00
N LYS A 355 -21.10 -17.78 3.95
CA LYS A 355 -20.72 -17.15 2.68
C LYS A 355 -19.53 -17.83 2.01
N LYS A 356 -18.59 -18.35 2.79
CA LYS A 356 -17.50 -19.18 2.25
C LYS A 356 -18.02 -20.48 1.63
N THR A 357 -19.02 -21.09 2.25
CA THR A 357 -19.70 -22.27 1.72
C THR A 357 -20.49 -21.94 0.46
N GLU A 358 -21.30 -20.87 0.48
CA GLU A 358 -22.04 -20.36 -0.68
C GLU A 358 -21.13 -20.11 -1.88
N VAL A 359 -19.98 -19.47 -1.68
CA VAL A 359 -19.00 -19.18 -2.75
C VAL A 359 -18.37 -20.45 -3.29
N TYR A 360 -17.95 -21.36 -2.40
CA TYR A 360 -17.37 -22.63 -2.82
C TYR A 360 -18.36 -23.45 -3.68
N GLU A 361 -19.60 -23.60 -3.21
CA GLU A 361 -20.66 -24.32 -3.92
C GLU A 361 -21.02 -23.66 -5.26
N ALA A 362 -21.07 -22.32 -5.31
CA ALA A 362 -21.35 -21.59 -6.52
C ALA A 362 -20.23 -21.79 -7.59
N LEU A 363 -18.97 -21.68 -7.18
CA LEU A 363 -17.82 -21.90 -8.06
C LEU A 363 -17.76 -23.36 -8.54
N MET A 364 -18.02 -24.34 -7.67
CA MET A 364 -18.10 -25.74 -8.02
C MET A 364 -19.22 -26.02 -9.03
N GLY A 365 -20.42 -25.49 -8.75
CA GLY A 365 -21.57 -25.62 -9.67
C GLY A 365 -21.28 -25.02 -11.05
N ALA A 366 -20.66 -23.84 -11.08
CA ALA A 366 -20.28 -23.16 -12.33
C ALA A 366 -19.17 -23.92 -13.10
N ALA A 367 -18.22 -24.55 -12.40
CA ALA A 367 -17.19 -25.40 -13.03
C ALA A 367 -17.81 -26.69 -13.62
N TRP A 368 -18.71 -27.36 -12.90
CA TRP A 368 -19.36 -28.57 -13.40
C TRP A 368 -20.38 -28.33 -14.52
N SER A 369 -21.11 -27.22 -14.47
CA SER A 369 -22.05 -26.86 -15.54
C SER A 369 -21.37 -26.34 -16.80
N GLY A 370 -20.08 -25.97 -16.73
CA GLY A 370 -19.35 -25.32 -17.82
C GLY A 370 -19.60 -23.81 -17.94
N GLU A 371 -20.32 -23.18 -17.00
CA GLU A 371 -20.44 -21.71 -16.92
C GLU A 371 -19.07 -21.06 -16.70
N LEU A 372 -18.20 -21.69 -15.89
CA LEU A 372 -16.77 -21.41 -15.85
C LEU A 372 -16.04 -22.45 -16.70
N PRO A 373 -15.61 -22.10 -17.93
CA PRO A 373 -14.92 -23.03 -18.80
C PRO A 373 -13.62 -23.56 -18.16
N PRO A 374 -13.23 -24.82 -18.38
CA PRO A 374 -11.98 -25.37 -17.85
C PRO A 374 -10.75 -24.51 -18.15
N ALA A 375 -10.65 -23.93 -19.33
CA ALA A 375 -9.56 -23.02 -19.70
C ALA A 375 -9.47 -21.77 -18.81
N ARG A 376 -10.63 -21.23 -18.37
CA ARG A 376 -10.66 -20.06 -17.46
C ARG A 376 -10.21 -20.46 -16.06
N LEU A 377 -10.72 -21.59 -15.55
CA LEU A 377 -10.32 -22.14 -14.25
C LEU A 377 -8.82 -22.45 -14.23
N ASP A 378 -8.34 -23.15 -15.23
CA ASP A 378 -6.92 -23.51 -15.37
C ASP A 378 -6.02 -22.28 -15.49
N GLY A 379 -6.45 -21.26 -16.25
CA GLY A 379 -5.71 -20.02 -16.38
C GLY A 379 -5.56 -19.28 -15.04
N ALA A 380 -6.61 -19.26 -14.21
CA ALA A 380 -6.55 -18.69 -12.87
C ALA A 380 -5.55 -19.45 -11.97
N VAL A 381 -5.68 -20.78 -11.92
CA VAL A 381 -4.81 -21.61 -11.08
C VAL A 381 -3.35 -21.52 -11.52
N ARG A 382 -3.06 -21.46 -12.84
CA ARG A 382 -1.70 -21.24 -13.35
C ARG A 382 -1.10 -19.95 -12.80
N ARG A 383 -1.83 -18.83 -12.79
CA ARG A 383 -1.34 -17.55 -12.24
C ARG A 383 -1.11 -17.63 -10.74
N ILE A 384 -2.00 -18.28 -10.01
CA ILE A 384 -1.86 -18.53 -8.57
C ILE A 384 -0.57 -19.33 -8.30
N LEU A 385 -0.36 -20.44 -9.02
CA LEU A 385 0.83 -21.27 -8.87
C LEU A 385 2.11 -20.54 -9.28
N THR A 386 2.05 -19.77 -10.37
CA THR A 386 3.16 -18.95 -10.84
C THR A 386 3.59 -17.94 -9.77
N ALA A 387 2.65 -17.20 -9.17
CA ALA A 387 2.95 -16.25 -8.10
C ALA A 387 3.56 -16.93 -6.87
N LYS A 388 3.02 -18.09 -6.46
CA LYS A 388 3.54 -18.88 -5.34
C LYS A 388 4.96 -19.39 -5.60
N LEU A 389 5.23 -19.88 -6.80
CA LEU A 389 6.55 -20.39 -7.18
C LEU A 389 7.58 -19.28 -7.32
N ARG A 390 7.24 -18.17 -7.97
CA ARG A 390 8.14 -17.01 -8.12
C ARG A 390 8.61 -16.45 -6.79
N ARG A 391 7.76 -16.48 -5.77
CA ARG A 391 8.06 -15.96 -4.43
C ARG A 391 8.54 -17.05 -3.45
N GLY A 392 8.87 -18.25 -3.97
CA GLY A 392 9.51 -19.31 -3.18
C GLY A 392 8.62 -19.92 -2.09
N LEU A 393 7.28 -19.90 -2.24
CA LEU A 393 6.39 -20.46 -1.23
C LEU A 393 6.53 -21.99 -1.09
N PHE A 394 6.99 -22.67 -2.12
CA PHE A 394 7.28 -24.09 -2.11
C PHE A 394 8.67 -24.45 -1.55
N GLU A 395 9.51 -23.45 -1.34
CA GLU A 395 10.85 -23.67 -0.82
C GLU A 395 10.82 -23.86 0.72
N PRO A 396 11.78 -24.61 1.30
CA PRO A 396 11.89 -24.73 2.75
C PRO A 396 11.97 -23.33 3.40
N GLN A 397 11.17 -23.12 4.42
CA GLN A 397 11.19 -21.88 5.19
C GLN A 397 12.01 -22.07 6.48
N PRO A 398 12.69 -21.03 6.99
CA PRO A 398 13.34 -21.08 8.30
C PRO A 398 12.35 -21.53 9.39
N ARG A 399 12.83 -22.27 10.37
CA ARG A 399 11.99 -22.74 11.48
C ARG A 399 11.39 -21.56 12.23
N LEU A 400 10.24 -21.78 12.86
CA LEU A 400 9.57 -20.74 13.64
C LEU A 400 10.48 -20.16 14.71
N GLU A 401 11.20 -21.03 15.44
CA GLU A 401 12.12 -20.64 16.51
C GLU A 401 13.25 -19.76 15.98
N GLU A 402 13.80 -20.07 14.81
CA GLU A 402 14.88 -19.29 14.17
C GLU A 402 14.36 -17.89 13.76
N ARG A 403 13.14 -17.83 13.19
CA ARG A 403 12.50 -16.56 12.80
C ARG A 403 12.19 -15.68 14.01
N LEU A 404 11.74 -16.27 15.12
CA LEU A 404 11.42 -15.56 16.36
C LEU A 404 12.67 -15.18 17.17
N ALA A 405 13.75 -15.95 17.05
CA ALA A 405 15.03 -15.60 17.66
C ALA A 405 15.70 -14.38 17.01
N THR A 406 15.32 -14.05 15.75
CA THR A 406 15.78 -12.85 15.07
C THR A 406 14.92 -11.67 15.53
N PRO A 407 15.46 -10.66 16.25
CA PRO A 407 14.67 -9.49 16.63
C PRO A 407 14.28 -8.65 15.40
N PRO A 408 13.25 -7.78 15.52
CA PRO A 408 13.01 -6.76 14.51
C PRO A 408 14.27 -5.91 14.27
N SER A 409 14.55 -5.59 13.00
CA SER A 409 15.71 -4.76 12.66
C SER A 409 15.55 -3.34 13.22
N PRO A 410 16.52 -2.81 13.98
CA PRO A 410 16.53 -1.40 14.37
C PRO A 410 16.51 -0.46 13.16
N GLU A 411 17.15 -0.87 12.06
CA GLU A 411 17.17 -0.12 10.80
C GLU A 411 15.75 -0.01 10.20
N ASN A 412 14.95 -1.08 10.29
CA ASN A 412 13.55 -1.05 9.84
C ASN A 412 12.72 -0.08 10.70
N ALA A 413 12.92 -0.06 12.02
CA ALA A 413 12.26 0.90 12.89
C ALA A 413 12.65 2.35 12.56
N GLU A 414 13.93 2.62 12.26
CA GLU A 414 14.43 3.96 11.89
C GLU A 414 13.82 4.46 10.57
N VAL A 415 13.42 3.57 9.64
CA VAL A 415 12.71 3.97 8.40
C VAL A 415 11.43 4.74 8.74
N ALA A 416 10.62 4.31 9.70
CA ALA A 416 9.41 5.03 10.11
C ALA A 416 9.73 6.42 10.67
N HIS A 417 10.79 6.56 11.46
CA HIS A 417 11.23 7.85 11.98
C HIS A 417 11.77 8.77 10.88
N ARG A 418 12.55 8.26 9.93
CA ARG A 418 13.03 9.03 8.77
C ARG A 418 11.87 9.57 7.93
N ILE A 419 10.87 8.74 7.63
CA ILE A 419 9.66 9.15 6.91
C ILE A 419 8.92 10.23 7.70
N ALA A 420 8.67 9.99 8.99
CA ALA A 420 7.95 10.92 9.84
C ALA A 420 8.61 12.31 9.89
N ARG A 421 9.93 12.37 10.10
CA ARG A 421 10.68 13.63 10.11
C ARG A 421 10.64 14.35 8.75
N ALA A 422 10.79 13.59 7.65
CA ALA A 422 10.76 14.14 6.30
C ALA A 422 9.35 14.60 5.86
N ALA A 423 8.29 14.07 6.49
CA ALA A 423 6.90 14.39 6.16
C ALA A 423 6.36 15.64 6.86
N VAL A 424 6.99 16.11 7.96
CA VAL A 424 6.48 17.28 8.70
C VAL A 424 6.39 18.49 7.80
N THR A 425 5.18 18.97 7.57
CA THR A 425 4.87 20.08 6.66
C THR A 425 4.35 21.28 7.43
N LEU A 426 5.08 22.39 7.43
CA LEU A 426 4.61 23.65 7.98
C LEU A 426 3.74 24.37 6.94
N LEU A 427 2.44 24.45 7.19
CA LEU A 427 1.49 25.05 6.25
C LEU A 427 1.48 26.57 6.35
N ARG A 428 1.58 27.10 7.57
CA ARG A 428 1.72 28.54 7.86
C ARG A 428 2.32 28.78 9.23
N THR A 429 2.87 29.98 9.44
CA THR A 429 3.36 30.46 10.72
C THR A 429 3.28 31.99 10.76
N ASP A 430 3.13 32.56 11.97
CA ASP A 430 3.27 34.00 12.21
C ASP A 430 4.74 34.42 12.49
N GLY A 431 5.66 33.46 12.49
CA GLY A 431 7.09 33.69 12.72
C GLY A 431 7.47 34.04 14.17
N LYS A 432 6.51 34.04 15.10
CA LYS A 432 6.74 34.41 16.51
C LYS A 432 6.55 33.26 17.49
N HIS A 433 5.56 32.40 17.23
CA HIS A 433 5.13 31.36 18.15
C HIS A 433 5.55 29.94 17.72
N PHE A 434 6.19 29.85 16.59
CA PHE A 434 6.78 28.60 16.07
C PHE A 434 8.20 28.86 15.57
N PRO A 435 9.20 28.08 15.99
CA PRO A 435 9.16 27.04 17.04
C PRO A 435 8.85 27.60 18.43
N LEU A 436 8.42 26.70 19.36
CA LEU A 436 8.13 27.05 20.74
C LEU A 436 9.39 27.50 21.47
N SER A 437 9.28 28.58 22.22
CA SER A 437 10.40 29.10 23.02
C SER A 437 10.59 28.28 24.31
N PRO A 438 11.83 28.09 24.77
CA PRO A 438 12.10 27.45 26.05
C PRO A 438 11.39 28.18 27.22
N GLY A 439 10.88 27.40 28.18
CA GLY A 439 10.20 27.95 29.37
C GLY A 439 8.74 28.36 29.14
N THR A 440 8.18 28.18 27.95
CA THR A 440 6.77 28.42 27.65
C THR A 440 5.87 27.49 28.49
N ARG A 441 4.89 28.07 29.23
CA ARG A 441 3.84 27.26 29.86
C ARG A 441 2.89 26.75 28.81
N LEU A 442 3.03 25.44 28.51
CA LEU A 442 2.35 24.78 27.40
C LEU A 442 1.06 24.08 27.83
N GLY A 443 -0.04 24.38 27.13
CA GLY A 443 -1.26 23.60 27.16
C GLY A 443 -1.37 22.74 25.90
N LEU A 444 -1.71 21.46 26.05
CA LEU A 444 -1.96 20.54 24.94
C LEU A 444 -3.39 20.04 25.00
N ILE A 445 -4.10 20.08 23.89
CA ILE A 445 -5.40 19.44 23.69
C ILE A 445 -5.22 18.43 22.56
N THR A 446 -5.39 17.15 22.84
CA THR A 446 -5.13 16.11 21.82
C THR A 446 -6.06 14.91 21.94
N PRO A 447 -6.52 14.34 20.81
CA PRO A 447 -7.19 13.05 20.79
C PRO A 447 -6.20 11.87 20.70
N GLU A 448 -4.90 12.17 20.62
CA GLU A 448 -3.87 11.15 20.42
C GLU A 448 -2.84 11.18 21.56
N ARG A 449 -2.78 10.08 22.30
CA ARG A 449 -1.95 9.95 23.49
C ARG A 449 -0.46 10.07 23.18
N SER A 450 0.00 9.50 22.07
CA SER A 450 1.42 9.53 21.69
C SER A 450 1.94 10.96 21.45
N LEU A 451 1.09 11.90 20.98
CA LEU A 451 1.46 13.32 20.90
C LEU A 451 1.62 13.93 22.30
N GLY A 452 0.76 13.54 23.25
CA GLY A 452 0.87 13.95 24.65
C GLY A 452 2.18 13.49 25.29
N GLU A 453 2.50 12.23 25.12
CA GLU A 453 3.73 11.60 25.62
C GLU A 453 4.97 12.30 25.05
N ALA A 454 5.05 12.48 23.73
CA ALA A 454 6.17 13.14 23.05
C ALA A 454 6.39 14.61 23.51
N ILE A 455 5.30 15.32 23.82
CA ILE A 455 5.39 16.70 24.36
C ILE A 455 5.81 16.69 25.83
N LEU A 456 5.27 15.78 26.67
CA LEU A 456 5.63 15.67 28.09
C LEU A 456 7.08 15.28 28.32
N GLU A 457 7.68 14.48 27.44
CA GLU A 457 9.12 14.19 27.46
C GLU A 457 9.98 15.45 27.35
N ARG A 458 9.54 16.45 26.59
CA ARG A 458 10.24 17.74 26.38
C ARG A 458 9.86 18.80 27.41
N VAL A 459 8.62 18.79 27.84
CA VAL A 459 8.06 19.75 28.81
C VAL A 459 7.24 18.98 29.85
N PRO A 460 7.88 18.40 30.91
CA PRO A 460 7.16 17.62 31.93
C PRO A 460 6.07 18.41 32.67
N GLY A 461 6.15 19.76 32.67
CA GLY A 461 5.15 20.64 33.25
C GLY A 461 4.00 21.04 32.31
N ALA A 462 3.92 20.50 31.10
CA ALA A 462 2.83 20.79 30.18
C ALA A 462 1.49 20.28 30.73
N GLN A 463 0.43 21.06 30.56
CA GLN A 463 -0.92 20.63 30.91
C GLN A 463 -1.55 19.93 29.71
N VAL A 464 -1.96 18.67 29.88
CA VAL A 464 -2.57 17.88 28.80
C VAL A 464 -4.05 17.67 29.08
N LEU A 465 -4.87 17.97 28.07
CA LEU A 465 -6.29 17.65 28.00
C LEU A 465 -6.49 16.57 26.93
N ASP A 466 -6.65 15.32 27.36
CA ASP A 466 -7.03 14.23 26.47
C ASP A 466 -8.50 14.36 26.07
N VAL A 467 -8.76 14.33 24.79
CA VAL A 467 -10.11 14.43 24.23
C VAL A 467 -10.39 13.21 23.34
N PRO A 468 -11.62 12.68 23.33
CA PRO A 468 -11.94 11.62 22.36
C PRO A 468 -11.91 12.18 20.94
N ALA A 469 -11.47 11.37 19.97
CA ALA A 469 -11.49 11.75 18.57
C ALA A 469 -12.93 12.07 18.10
N TRP A 470 -13.91 11.31 18.59
CA TRP A 470 -15.34 11.46 18.29
C TRP A 470 -16.16 11.70 19.56
N PRO A 471 -16.17 12.91 20.14
CA PRO A 471 -16.92 13.20 21.34
C PRO A 471 -18.42 13.24 21.05
N THR A 472 -19.22 12.71 22.00
CA THR A 472 -20.68 12.86 21.96
C THR A 472 -21.07 14.33 22.11
N HIS A 473 -22.30 14.68 21.68
CA HIS A 473 -22.79 16.05 21.76
C HIS A 473 -22.74 16.60 23.22
N ALA A 474 -23.15 15.83 24.20
CA ALA A 474 -23.10 16.22 25.62
C ALA A 474 -21.65 16.47 26.08
N ARG A 475 -20.70 15.65 25.69
CA ARG A 475 -19.29 15.79 26.08
C ARG A 475 -18.62 17.00 25.46
N ARG A 476 -19.04 17.45 24.25
CA ARG A 476 -18.46 18.63 23.60
C ARG A 476 -18.57 19.92 24.43
N ALA A 477 -19.71 20.15 25.11
CA ALA A 477 -19.88 21.32 25.97
C ALA A 477 -18.86 21.34 27.12
N ILE A 478 -18.65 20.19 27.76
CA ILE A 478 -17.67 20.02 28.84
C ILE A 478 -16.25 20.25 28.31
N LEU A 479 -15.91 19.65 27.18
CA LEU A 479 -14.59 19.78 26.56
C LEU A 479 -14.26 21.23 26.18
N ARG A 480 -15.23 21.98 25.65
CA ARG A 480 -15.04 23.44 25.40
C ARG A 480 -14.70 24.19 26.66
N GLN A 481 -15.37 23.92 27.79
CA GLN A 481 -15.06 24.57 29.04
C GLN A 481 -13.68 24.19 29.58
N GLN A 482 -13.31 22.91 29.49
CA GLN A 482 -11.98 22.43 29.89
C GLN A 482 -10.88 23.03 29.00
N ALA A 483 -11.05 23.06 27.69
CA ALA A 483 -10.13 23.69 26.74
C ALA A 483 -9.92 25.18 27.05
N ARG A 484 -11.00 25.90 27.35
CA ARG A 484 -10.90 27.29 27.76
C ARG A 484 -10.11 27.48 29.05
N ARG A 485 -10.33 26.64 30.07
CA ARG A 485 -9.58 26.70 31.33
C ARG A 485 -8.09 26.43 31.12
N LEU A 486 -7.76 25.39 30.36
CA LEU A 486 -6.39 25.06 30.01
C LEU A 486 -5.72 26.20 29.24
N ALA A 487 -6.40 26.80 28.27
CA ALA A 487 -5.85 27.93 27.51
C ALA A 487 -5.55 29.14 28.41
N LEU A 488 -6.43 29.50 29.34
CA LEU A 488 -6.20 30.59 30.27
C LEU A 488 -5.00 30.37 31.22
N ALA A 489 -4.70 29.11 31.52
CA ALA A 489 -3.56 28.73 32.38
C ALA A 489 -2.23 28.60 31.61
N SER A 490 -2.24 28.68 30.28
CA SER A 490 -1.10 28.48 29.41
C SER A 490 -0.63 29.77 28.75
N ASP A 491 0.62 29.84 28.32
CA ASP A 491 1.15 30.91 27.47
C ASP A 491 0.87 30.62 25.98
N VAL A 492 0.96 29.36 25.60
CA VAL A 492 0.66 28.84 24.26
C VAL A 492 -0.16 27.54 24.37
N VAL A 493 -1.08 27.32 23.44
CA VAL A 493 -1.86 26.09 23.36
C VAL A 493 -1.53 25.36 22.06
N VAL A 494 -1.20 24.07 22.15
CA VAL A 494 -1.11 23.17 21.00
C VAL A 494 -2.40 22.37 20.91
N VAL A 495 -3.01 22.28 19.71
CA VAL A 495 -4.19 21.46 19.47
C VAL A 495 -3.86 20.40 18.41
N GLY A 496 -3.91 19.13 18.81
CA GLY A 496 -3.85 17.99 17.91
C GLY A 496 -5.20 17.78 17.23
N MET A 497 -5.22 17.64 15.90
CA MET A 497 -6.43 17.43 15.10
C MET A 497 -6.35 16.15 14.27
N ILE A 498 -7.35 15.27 14.41
CA ILE A 498 -7.56 14.11 13.52
C ILE A 498 -8.73 14.38 12.57
N ASN A 499 -9.77 15.09 13.05
CA ASN A 499 -10.98 15.38 12.29
C ASN A 499 -11.59 16.74 12.69
N SER A 500 -12.70 17.13 12.07
CA SER A 500 -13.37 18.42 12.28
C SER A 500 -13.86 18.67 13.72
N ARG A 501 -13.97 17.63 14.57
CA ARG A 501 -14.44 17.81 15.96
C ARG A 501 -13.47 18.57 16.83
N GLN A 502 -12.17 18.53 16.52
CA GLN A 502 -11.17 19.27 17.25
C GLN A 502 -11.08 20.75 16.82
N LEU A 503 -11.64 21.12 15.67
CA LEU A 503 -11.64 22.51 15.20
C LEU A 503 -12.36 23.46 16.17
N GLU A 504 -13.48 23.00 16.79
CA GLU A 504 -14.17 23.76 17.84
C GLU A 504 -13.25 24.11 19.03
N LEU A 505 -12.27 23.23 19.32
CA LEU A 505 -11.35 23.42 20.44
C LEU A 505 -10.25 24.44 20.08
N VAL A 506 -9.86 24.51 18.80
CA VAL A 506 -8.97 25.56 18.27
C VAL A 506 -9.62 26.95 18.47
N THR A 507 -10.85 27.11 17.98
CA THR A 507 -11.61 28.37 18.11
C THR A 507 -11.81 28.74 19.59
N MET A 508 -12.14 27.80 20.47
CA MET A 508 -12.33 28.04 21.90
C MET A 508 -11.05 28.47 22.61
N ALA A 509 -9.91 27.84 22.27
CA ALA A 509 -8.62 28.21 22.83
C ALA A 509 -8.21 29.61 22.36
N ALA A 510 -8.33 29.89 21.06
CA ALA A 510 -8.00 31.18 20.46
C ALA A 510 -8.85 32.34 21.00
N ALA A 511 -10.13 32.09 21.30
CA ALA A 511 -11.03 33.08 21.90
C ALA A 511 -10.58 33.57 23.28
N THR A 512 -9.63 32.91 23.94
CA THR A 512 -9.01 33.38 25.19
C THR A 512 -7.91 34.42 24.95
N GLY A 513 -7.57 34.75 23.71
CA GLY A 513 -6.45 35.59 23.32
C GLY A 513 -5.08 34.92 23.38
N ARG A 514 -5.02 33.64 23.71
CA ARG A 514 -3.77 32.87 23.75
C ARG A 514 -3.38 32.38 22.35
N PRO A 515 -2.09 32.41 22.01
CA PRO A 515 -1.60 31.80 20.76
C PRO A 515 -1.94 30.32 20.70
N VAL A 516 -2.47 29.88 19.56
CA VAL A 516 -2.80 28.47 19.31
C VAL A 516 -1.95 27.96 18.15
N LEU A 517 -1.32 26.81 18.33
CA LEU A 517 -0.64 26.05 17.28
C LEU A 517 -1.45 24.79 17.00
N VAL A 518 -1.49 24.36 15.75
CA VAL A 518 -2.24 23.16 15.33
C VAL A 518 -1.30 22.12 14.77
N VAL A 519 -1.47 20.86 15.21
CA VAL A 519 -0.86 19.67 14.61
C VAL A 519 -1.98 18.86 13.95
N SER A 520 -2.09 18.94 12.63
CA SER A 520 -3.03 18.15 11.82
C SER A 520 -2.45 16.77 11.57
N MET A 521 -3.03 15.75 12.20
CA MET A 521 -2.59 14.34 12.16
C MET A 521 -3.37 13.51 11.14
N GLY A 522 -4.48 14.02 10.62
CA GLY A 522 -5.32 13.39 9.62
C GLY A 522 -5.17 14.03 8.23
N LEU A 523 -6.29 14.07 7.51
CA LEU A 523 -6.38 14.75 6.22
C LEU A 523 -6.06 16.25 6.35
N PRO A 524 -5.19 16.81 5.49
CA PRO A 524 -4.75 18.21 5.62
C PRO A 524 -5.84 19.23 5.24
N TYR A 525 -6.93 18.81 4.58
CA TYR A 525 -8.02 19.71 4.15
C TYR A 525 -8.67 20.48 5.30
N LEU A 526 -8.69 19.90 6.50
CA LEU A 526 -9.21 20.55 7.71
C LEU A 526 -8.22 21.54 8.33
N ALA A 527 -6.94 21.40 8.07
CA ALA A 527 -5.90 22.26 8.60
C ALA A 527 -6.05 23.72 8.12
N GLU A 528 -6.56 23.92 6.89
CA GLU A 528 -6.84 25.26 6.36
C GLU A 528 -7.92 26.02 7.13
N GLN A 529 -8.86 25.28 7.76
CA GLN A 529 -9.98 25.88 8.49
C GLN A 529 -9.61 26.38 9.89
N ALA A 530 -8.38 26.10 10.34
CA ALA A 530 -7.88 26.56 11.64
C ALA A 530 -7.34 28.01 11.54
N ASP A 531 -8.16 28.95 11.06
CA ASP A 531 -7.74 30.33 10.75
C ASP A 531 -7.16 31.07 11.94
N GLU A 532 -7.60 30.79 13.16
CA GLU A 532 -7.14 31.41 14.40
C GLU A 532 -5.75 30.91 14.85
N ALA A 533 -5.25 29.79 14.28
CA ALA A 533 -3.96 29.25 14.67
C ALA A 533 -2.79 30.12 14.18
N ARG A 534 -1.77 30.31 15.04
CA ARG A 534 -0.54 31.06 14.75
C ARG A 534 0.47 30.25 13.92
N ALA A 535 0.42 28.94 14.07
CA ALA A 535 1.14 28.02 13.19
C ALA A 535 0.31 26.74 12.99
N VAL A 536 0.47 26.11 11.83
CA VAL A 536 -0.22 24.87 11.47
C VAL A 536 0.78 23.92 10.83
N LEU A 537 0.98 22.76 11.48
CA LEU A 537 1.75 21.65 10.95
C LEU A 537 0.80 20.54 10.47
N ALA A 538 1.13 19.90 9.35
CA ALA A 538 0.51 18.68 8.89
C ALA A 538 1.51 17.53 8.95
N ILE A 539 1.09 16.38 9.50
CA ILE A 539 1.94 15.18 9.63
C ILE A 539 1.30 13.94 9.05
N TYR A 540 0.06 14.01 8.56
CA TYR A 540 -0.68 12.99 7.80
C TYR A 540 -0.82 11.63 8.49
N SER A 541 -0.50 11.54 9.77
CA SER A 541 -0.47 10.31 10.54
C SER A 541 -0.60 10.60 12.02
N TYR A 542 -1.20 9.67 12.77
CA TYR A 542 -1.20 9.67 14.23
C TYR A 542 -0.36 8.51 14.81
N GLN A 543 0.48 7.88 14.00
CA GLN A 543 1.40 6.85 14.50
C GLN A 543 2.52 7.48 15.36
N PRO A 544 3.06 6.76 16.35
CA PRO A 544 4.03 7.30 17.31
C PRO A 544 5.22 8.02 16.68
N ALA A 545 5.81 7.49 15.61
CA ALA A 545 6.93 8.14 14.91
C ALA A 545 6.53 9.52 14.34
N ALA A 546 5.28 9.67 13.86
CA ALA A 546 4.80 10.94 13.29
C ALA A 546 4.51 11.98 14.39
N THR A 547 3.90 11.57 15.50
CA THR A 547 3.64 12.47 16.65
C THR A 547 4.92 12.91 17.34
N GLU A 548 5.92 12.02 17.42
CA GLU A 548 7.27 12.34 17.88
C GLU A 548 7.94 13.38 16.96
N ALA A 549 7.89 13.19 15.64
CA ALA A 549 8.43 14.17 14.69
C ALA A 549 7.71 15.51 14.77
N ALA A 550 6.38 15.52 15.01
CA ALA A 550 5.64 16.76 15.23
C ALA A 550 6.11 17.49 16.49
N ALA A 551 6.31 16.76 17.59
CA ALA A 551 6.85 17.33 18.82
C ALA A 551 8.26 17.89 18.58
N ALA A 552 9.15 17.11 17.95
CA ALA A 552 10.50 17.57 17.60
C ALA A 552 10.49 18.86 16.75
N ALA A 553 9.58 18.97 15.78
CA ALA A 553 9.42 20.18 14.98
C ALA A 553 8.87 21.35 15.78
N LEU A 554 7.88 21.12 16.66
CA LEU A 554 7.33 22.16 17.54
C LEU A 554 8.41 22.82 18.41
N PHE A 555 9.40 22.06 18.87
CA PHE A 555 10.52 22.55 19.67
C PHE A 555 11.76 22.95 18.85
N GLY A 556 11.68 22.89 17.51
CA GLY A 556 12.77 23.27 16.61
C GLY A 556 13.95 22.31 16.61
N GLU A 557 13.78 21.07 17.06
CA GLU A 557 14.81 20.03 17.05
C GLU A 557 15.06 19.50 15.64
N ILE A 558 14.02 19.55 14.78
CA ILE A 558 14.06 19.22 13.36
C ILE A 558 13.42 20.34 12.53
N GLY A 559 13.76 20.40 11.24
CA GLY A 559 13.10 21.25 10.27
C GLY A 559 11.74 20.70 9.80
N THR A 560 11.11 21.42 8.89
CA THR A 560 9.81 21.09 8.28
C THR A 560 9.96 20.90 6.76
N PRO A 561 10.67 19.86 6.30
CA PRO A 561 10.98 19.66 4.87
C PRO A 561 9.80 19.14 4.05
N GLY A 562 8.74 18.69 4.69
CA GLY A 562 7.58 18.10 4.04
C GLY A 562 6.87 19.07 3.09
N ARG A 563 6.20 18.53 2.08
CA ARG A 563 5.43 19.29 1.09
C ARG A 563 4.04 18.68 0.95
N LEU A 564 3.00 19.53 0.85
CA LEU A 564 1.63 19.05 0.66
C LEU A 564 1.55 18.05 -0.51
N PRO A 565 1.11 16.82 -0.26
CA PRO A 565 0.92 15.82 -1.30
C PRO A 565 -0.43 15.96 -2.02
N VAL A 566 -1.26 16.90 -1.58
CA VAL A 566 -2.57 17.23 -2.14
C VAL A 566 -2.74 18.76 -2.23
N GLY A 567 -3.49 19.23 -3.22
CA GLY A 567 -3.95 20.62 -3.28
C GLY A 567 -5.03 20.89 -2.24
N LEU A 568 -4.95 22.04 -1.58
CA LEU A 568 -5.99 22.55 -0.69
C LEU A 568 -6.68 23.74 -1.38
N SER A 569 -7.74 24.28 -0.77
CA SER A 569 -8.48 25.39 -1.39
C SER A 569 -7.66 26.69 -1.49
N ARG A 570 -6.75 26.91 -0.53
CA ARG A 570 -5.89 28.11 -0.44
C ARG A 570 -4.40 27.82 -0.58
N LEU A 571 -3.97 26.57 -0.53
CA LEU A 571 -2.58 26.15 -0.61
C LEU A 571 -2.39 25.12 -1.73
N ALA A 572 -1.50 25.42 -2.65
CA ALA A 572 -1.27 24.56 -3.81
C ALA A 572 -0.58 23.23 -3.42
N PHE A 573 -0.75 22.22 -4.25
CA PHE A 573 0.10 21.02 -4.24
C PHE A 573 1.58 21.41 -4.17
N GLY A 574 2.34 20.80 -3.29
CA GLY A 574 3.75 21.11 -3.09
C GLY A 574 4.04 22.25 -2.13
N HIS A 575 3.01 22.91 -1.58
CA HIS A 575 3.23 23.94 -0.56
C HIS A 575 3.82 23.35 0.73
N GLY A 576 4.71 24.11 1.35
CA GLY A 576 5.32 23.82 2.65
C GLY A 576 6.40 24.86 2.92
N LEU A 577 6.41 25.39 4.14
CA LEU A 577 7.39 26.38 4.60
C LEU A 577 8.55 25.65 5.29
N ASP A 578 9.78 26.07 5.01
CA ASP A 578 10.95 25.57 5.70
C ASP A 578 11.11 26.30 7.03
N SER A 579 11.20 25.54 8.13
CA SER A 579 11.60 26.07 9.43
C SER A 579 13.10 25.88 9.61
N PRO A 580 13.85 26.92 9.99
CA PRO A 580 15.25 26.76 10.32
C PRO A 580 15.39 25.86 11.56
N VAL A 581 16.26 24.85 11.47
CA VAL A 581 16.69 24.10 12.66
C VAL A 581 17.61 25.03 13.44
N PRO A 582 17.33 25.36 14.71
CA PRO A 582 18.28 26.08 15.53
C PRO A 582 19.58 25.27 15.58
N ARG A 583 20.72 25.87 15.23
CA ARG A 583 22.01 25.22 15.43
C ARG A 583 22.09 24.86 16.93
N ARG A 584 22.14 23.55 17.25
CA ARG A 584 22.44 23.11 18.61
C ARG A 584 23.71 23.83 19.02
N THR A 585 23.61 24.83 19.87
CA THR A 585 24.76 25.28 20.67
C THR A 585 25.24 24.03 21.39
N ALA A 586 26.47 23.61 21.11
CA ALA A 586 27.07 22.44 21.75
C ALA A 586 26.79 22.57 23.25
N ALA A 587 26.18 21.55 23.83
CA ALA A 587 25.98 21.49 25.27
C ALA A 587 27.33 21.74 25.91
N ALA A 588 27.39 22.71 26.83
CA ALA A 588 28.59 22.96 27.61
C ALA A 588 29.04 21.62 28.23
N PRO A 589 30.33 21.30 28.17
CA PRO A 589 30.83 20.04 28.73
C PRO A 589 30.37 19.94 30.19
N ALA A 590 29.78 18.78 30.53
CA ALA A 590 29.36 18.51 31.91
C ALA A 590 30.55 18.77 32.84
N ALA A 591 30.32 19.56 33.89
CA ALA A 591 31.31 19.84 34.92
C ALA A 591 31.86 18.48 35.46
N PRO A 592 33.16 18.36 35.68
CA PRO A 592 33.74 17.12 36.19
C PRO A 592 33.13 16.80 37.56
N ALA A 593 32.73 15.52 37.71
CA ALA A 593 32.17 14.99 38.93
C ALA A 593 33.16 15.29 40.10
N ALA A 594 32.68 15.90 41.16
CA ALA A 594 33.44 16.15 42.37
C ALA A 594 33.87 14.79 42.96
N THR A 595 35.17 14.61 43.10
CA THR A 595 35.78 13.45 43.78
C THR A 595 35.35 13.49 45.27
N PRO A 596 34.87 12.39 45.87
CA PRO A 596 34.62 12.37 47.30
C PRO A 596 35.96 12.46 48.04
N LEU A 597 36.09 13.48 48.90
CA LEU A 597 37.16 13.52 49.91
C LEU A 597 36.93 12.40 50.91
N GLN A 598 38.02 11.72 51.21
CA GLN A 598 38.15 10.64 52.20
C GLN A 598 37.69 11.04 53.61
#